data_649136ff8a7dd090acdda09807744f93
#
_entry.id   649136ff8a7dd090acdda09807744f93
#
_cell.length_a   1.000
_cell.length_b   1.000
_cell.length_c   1.000
_cell.angle_alpha   90.00
_cell.angle_beta   90.00
_cell.angle_gamma   90.00
#
_symmetry.space_group_name_H-M   'P 1'
#
loop_
_entity.id
_entity.type
_entity.pdbx_description
1 polymer ?
#
loop_
_entity_poly.entity_id
_entity_poly.type
_entity_poly.pdbx_seq_one_letter_code
_entity_poly.pdbx_strand_id
1 'polypeptide(L)'
;MKTKEVVYLSPETLYRLGNASSPLLTRVRAGEVDTKKVNGITIIVANGKGISLYNKIGLELAPLSGWVWEIKSNTSLPIGLKLIKDERPQGHYSLCPAKNMPVSKFVSLLEDVLMHCKKSFKKKA
;
A
#
# COMPACT_ATOMS: atom_id res chain seq x y z
N MET A 1 -21.50 8.02 -9.66
CA MET A 1 -20.07 8.20 -9.41
C MET A 1 -19.68 7.47 -8.12
N LYS A 2 -18.71 6.56 -8.21
CA LYS A 2 -18.25 5.88 -7.01
C LYS A 2 -17.45 6.80 -6.13
N THR A 3 -17.84 6.93 -4.88
CA THR A 3 -17.07 7.64 -3.88
C THR A 3 -15.94 6.75 -3.39
N LYS A 4 -14.72 7.25 -3.35
CA LYS A 4 -13.60 6.53 -2.77
C LYS A 4 -13.77 6.41 -1.27
N GLU A 5 -13.58 5.21 -0.74
CA GLU A 5 -13.61 4.99 0.70
C GLU A 5 -12.22 5.21 1.28
N VAL A 6 -12.16 5.98 2.36
CA VAL A 6 -10.93 6.21 3.12
C VAL A 6 -11.09 5.53 4.47
N VAL A 7 -10.13 4.67 4.82
CA VAL A 7 -10.16 3.94 6.08
C VAL A 7 -8.78 3.98 6.76
N TYR A 8 -8.76 3.75 8.06
CA TYR A 8 -7.55 3.80 8.88
C TYR A 8 -7.20 2.45 9.50
N LEU A 9 -7.91 1.41 9.08
CA LEU A 9 -7.58 0.02 9.36
C LEU A 9 -7.99 -0.80 8.15
N SER A 10 -7.42 -2.01 8.01
CA SER A 10 -7.76 -2.88 6.89
C SER A 10 -9.18 -3.42 7.06
N PRO A 11 -10.11 -3.12 6.12
CA PRO A 11 -11.50 -3.58 6.25
C PRO A 11 -11.67 -5.05 5.88
N GLU A 12 -10.69 -5.63 5.23
CA GLU A 12 -10.62 -7.02 4.80
C GLU A 12 -9.16 -7.42 4.69
N THR A 13 -8.89 -8.70 4.51
CA THR A 13 -7.51 -9.14 4.25
C THR A 13 -7.01 -8.54 2.95
N LEU A 14 -5.84 -7.92 3.00
CA LEU A 14 -5.21 -7.29 1.85
C LEU A 14 -3.91 -8.01 1.50
N TYR A 15 -3.52 -7.91 0.23
CA TYR A 15 -2.38 -8.65 -0.30
C TYR A 15 -1.40 -7.72 -1.02
N ARG A 16 -0.13 -8.02 -0.87
CA ARG A 16 0.95 -7.34 -1.57
C ARG A 16 1.83 -8.38 -2.24
N LEU A 17 2.18 -8.17 -3.50
CA LEU A 17 3.14 -9.02 -4.21
C LEU A 17 4.56 -8.54 -3.92
N GLY A 18 5.39 -9.46 -3.51
CA GLY A 18 6.79 -9.21 -3.19
C GLY A 18 7.65 -10.38 -3.62
N ASN A 19 8.76 -10.60 -2.91
CA ASN A 19 9.63 -11.75 -3.13
C ASN A 19 9.55 -12.72 -1.95
N ALA A 20 10.39 -13.76 -1.96
CA ALA A 20 10.36 -14.80 -0.93
C ALA A 20 10.74 -14.29 0.47
N SER A 21 11.43 -13.16 0.56
CA SER A 21 11.93 -12.64 1.83
C SER A 21 11.27 -11.32 2.26
N SER A 22 10.52 -10.65 1.39
CA SER A 22 9.92 -9.36 1.71
C SER A 22 8.69 -9.09 0.85
N PRO A 23 7.65 -8.41 1.42
CA PRO A 23 6.53 -7.92 0.64
C PRO A 23 6.88 -6.69 -0.20
N LEU A 24 8.11 -6.19 -0.13
CA LEU A 24 8.58 -4.99 -0.84
C LEU A 24 7.71 -3.75 -0.56
N LEU A 25 7.14 -3.70 0.63
CA LEU A 25 6.22 -2.63 1.03
C LEU A 25 6.92 -1.27 1.15
N THR A 26 8.17 -1.29 1.62
CA THR A 26 8.96 -0.06 1.82
C THR A 26 9.64 0.42 0.54
N ARG A 27 9.53 -0.34 -0.54
CA ARG A 27 10.10 0.02 -1.83
C ARG A 27 9.11 0.89 -2.60
N VAL A 28 9.22 2.19 -2.41
CA VAL A 28 8.34 3.15 -3.07
C VAL A 28 8.81 3.32 -4.51
N ARG A 29 7.97 2.92 -5.46
CA ARG A 29 8.28 3.00 -6.89
C ARG A 29 7.85 4.33 -7.46
N ALA A 30 8.58 4.79 -8.48
CA ALA A 30 8.12 5.92 -9.29
C ALA A 30 6.74 5.56 -9.87
N GLY A 31 5.80 6.48 -9.80
CA GLY A 31 4.43 6.25 -10.27
C GLY A 31 3.46 5.78 -9.19
N GLU A 32 3.94 5.18 -8.10
CA GLU A 32 3.07 4.85 -6.96
C GLU A 32 2.75 6.09 -6.12
N VAL A 33 3.67 7.05 -6.08
CA VAL A 33 3.50 8.30 -5.35
C VAL A 33 4.04 9.46 -6.17
N ASP A 34 3.58 10.65 -5.87
CA ASP A 34 4.15 11.89 -6.40
C ASP A 34 5.02 12.52 -5.32
N THR A 35 6.09 13.17 -5.74
CA THR A 35 7.02 13.84 -4.83
C THR A 35 7.27 15.28 -5.27
N LYS A 36 7.70 16.11 -4.32
CA LYS A 36 8.18 17.45 -4.58
C LYS A 36 9.37 17.74 -3.67
N LYS A 37 10.21 18.69 -4.04
CA LYS A 37 11.31 19.12 -3.17
C LYS A 37 10.95 20.41 -2.45
N VAL A 38 11.19 20.41 -1.14
CA VAL A 38 11.02 21.59 -0.29
C VAL A 38 12.29 21.74 0.52
N ASN A 39 13.01 22.83 0.30
CA ASN A 39 14.30 23.11 0.97
C ASN A 39 15.28 21.93 0.88
N GLY A 40 15.36 21.30 -0.31
CA GLY A 40 16.27 20.17 -0.55
C GLY A 40 15.77 18.83 -0.03
N ILE A 41 14.62 18.78 0.65
CA ILE A 41 14.04 17.54 1.18
C ILE A 41 12.97 17.03 0.21
N THR A 42 13.04 15.72 -0.11
CA THR A 42 12.01 15.08 -0.93
C THR A 42 10.78 14.78 -0.09
N ILE A 43 9.65 15.34 -0.49
CA ILE A 43 8.37 15.23 0.22
C ILE A 43 7.43 14.37 -0.62
N ILE A 44 6.79 13.38 0.01
CA ILE A 44 5.68 12.63 -0.60
C ILE A 44 4.43 13.50 -0.54
N VAL A 45 3.76 13.64 -1.68
CA VAL A 45 2.54 14.45 -1.79
C VAL A 45 1.32 13.59 -1.45
N ALA A 46 0.47 14.08 -0.54
CA ALA A 46 -0.75 13.40 -0.15
C ALA A 46 -1.87 13.73 -1.15
N ASN A 47 -1.94 12.99 -2.23
CA ASN A 47 -2.90 13.21 -3.32
C ASN A 47 -3.72 11.96 -3.66
N GLY A 48 -3.76 10.98 -2.76
CA GLY A 48 -4.50 9.74 -2.98
C GLY A 48 -3.71 8.64 -3.67
N LYS A 49 -2.49 8.93 -4.10
CA LYS A 49 -1.59 7.90 -4.62
C LYS A 49 -0.81 7.25 -3.49
N GLY A 50 -0.55 5.97 -3.62
CA GLY A 50 0.18 5.23 -2.59
C GLY A 50 0.61 3.85 -3.06
N ILE A 51 1.01 3.03 -2.10
CA ILE A 51 1.48 1.68 -2.36
C ILE A 51 0.29 0.79 -2.70
N SER A 52 0.39 0.04 -3.79
CA SER A 52 -0.68 -0.84 -4.25
C SER A 52 -0.87 -2.05 -3.35
N LEU A 53 -2.11 -2.25 -2.91
CA LEU A 53 -2.56 -3.45 -2.21
C LEU A 53 -3.82 -3.95 -2.91
N TYR A 54 -4.12 -5.25 -2.73
CA TYR A 54 -5.27 -5.88 -3.37
C TYR A 54 -6.07 -6.68 -2.36
N ASN A 55 -7.39 -6.70 -2.50
CA ASN A 55 -8.18 -7.71 -1.82
C ASN A 55 -8.10 -9.01 -2.62
N LYS A 56 -8.79 -10.07 -2.19
CA LYS A 56 -8.71 -11.37 -2.85
C LYS A 56 -9.10 -11.30 -4.33
N ILE A 57 -10.19 -10.60 -4.63
CA ILE A 57 -10.67 -10.46 -6.01
C ILE A 57 -9.65 -9.71 -6.86
N GLY A 58 -9.15 -8.59 -6.35
CA GLY A 58 -8.14 -7.79 -7.05
C GLY A 58 -6.85 -8.56 -7.29
N LEU A 59 -6.43 -9.37 -6.32
CA LEU A 59 -5.25 -10.21 -6.46
C LEU A 59 -5.44 -11.24 -7.59
N GLU A 60 -6.60 -11.90 -7.62
CA GLU A 60 -6.90 -12.90 -8.64
C GLU A 60 -6.96 -12.30 -10.05
N LEU A 61 -7.49 -11.08 -10.17
CA LEU A 61 -7.61 -10.38 -11.44
C LEU A 61 -6.30 -9.77 -11.92
N ALA A 62 -5.36 -9.50 -11.02
CA ALA A 62 -4.10 -8.86 -11.38
C ALA A 62 -3.21 -9.80 -12.20
N PRO A 63 -2.71 -9.38 -13.38
CA PRO A 63 -1.85 -10.21 -14.22
C PRO A 63 -0.41 -10.20 -13.69
N LEU A 64 -0.24 -10.52 -12.43
CA LEU A 64 1.04 -10.45 -11.73
C LEU A 64 1.38 -11.80 -11.13
N SER A 65 2.68 -12.08 -11.00
CA SER A 65 3.18 -13.30 -10.37
C SER A 65 4.20 -12.94 -9.30
N GLY A 66 4.40 -13.83 -8.34
CA GLY A 66 5.37 -13.66 -7.27
C GLY A 66 4.84 -14.15 -5.94
N TRP A 67 5.62 -13.91 -4.89
CA TRP A 67 5.20 -14.26 -3.54
C TRP A 67 4.16 -13.28 -3.03
N VAL A 68 3.07 -13.82 -2.51
CA VAL A 68 1.98 -13.03 -1.95
C VAL A 68 2.17 -12.91 -0.45
N TRP A 69 2.10 -11.68 0.04
CA TRP A 69 2.14 -11.36 1.46
C TRP A 69 0.78 -10.79 1.85
N GLU A 70 0.30 -11.16 3.02
CA GLU A 70 -1.03 -10.73 3.46
C GLU A 70 -0.97 -9.83 4.68
N ILE A 71 -1.94 -8.93 4.75
CA ILE A 71 -2.24 -8.10 5.91
C ILE A 71 -3.66 -8.48 6.33
N LYS A 72 -3.82 -9.01 7.54
CA LYS A 72 -5.14 -9.44 8.01
C LYS A 72 -6.11 -8.27 8.13
N SER A 73 -7.39 -8.58 8.00
CA SER A 73 -8.45 -7.62 8.26
C SER A 73 -8.33 -7.06 9.69
N ASN A 74 -8.81 -5.84 9.89
CA ASN A 74 -8.77 -5.13 11.17
C ASN A 74 -7.35 -4.81 11.69
N THR A 75 -6.36 -4.80 10.79
CA THR A 75 -5.02 -4.32 11.13
C THR A 75 -5.05 -2.79 11.15
N SER A 76 -4.77 -2.20 12.30
CA SER A 76 -4.70 -0.74 12.44
C SER A 76 -3.48 -0.18 11.74
N LEU A 77 -3.66 0.91 11.02
CA LEU A 77 -2.56 1.62 10.38
C LEU A 77 -1.89 2.55 11.39
N PRO A 78 -0.58 2.77 11.27
CA PRO A 78 0.07 3.79 12.07
C PRO A 78 -0.49 5.18 11.75
N ILE A 79 -0.46 6.08 12.72
CA ILE A 79 -0.88 7.47 12.51
C ILE A 79 -0.01 8.08 11.40
N GLY A 80 -0.65 8.68 10.41
CA GLY A 80 0.02 9.26 9.25
C GLY A 80 -0.20 8.49 7.96
N LEU A 81 -0.75 7.27 8.04
CA LEU A 81 -1.15 6.51 6.85
C LEU A 81 -2.66 6.35 6.81
N LYS A 82 -3.16 6.15 5.60
CA LYS A 82 -4.56 5.81 5.35
C LYS A 82 -4.64 4.86 4.16
N LEU A 83 -5.74 4.10 4.08
CA LEU A 83 -6.06 3.28 2.92
C LEU A 83 -7.17 3.95 2.13
N ILE A 84 -7.02 3.96 0.82
CA ILE A 84 -8.09 4.38 -0.08
C ILE A 84 -8.49 3.17 -0.90
N LYS A 85 -9.76 2.79 -0.80
CA LYS A 85 -10.34 1.75 -1.64
C LYS A 85 -10.73 2.43 -2.95
N ASP A 86 -9.81 2.48 -3.90
CA ASP A 86 -10.01 3.19 -5.16
C ASP A 86 -10.67 2.34 -6.25
N GLU A 87 -10.63 1.01 -6.12
CA GLU A 87 -11.24 0.08 -7.08
C GLU A 87 -10.75 0.28 -8.52
N ARG A 88 -9.50 0.68 -8.67
CA ARG A 88 -8.87 0.93 -9.98
C ARG A 88 -7.51 0.24 -10.07
N PRO A 89 -7.46 -1.04 -10.52
CA PRO A 89 -8.58 -1.92 -10.95
C PRO A 89 -9.41 -2.45 -9.78
N GLN A 90 -10.45 -3.21 -10.09
CA GLN A 90 -11.33 -3.81 -9.09
C GLN A 90 -10.52 -4.53 -7.99
N GLY A 91 -10.86 -4.26 -6.75
CA GLY A 91 -10.19 -4.86 -5.60
C GLY A 91 -8.90 -4.17 -5.20
N HIS A 92 -8.53 -3.08 -5.87
CA HIS A 92 -7.31 -2.33 -5.58
C HIS A 92 -7.51 -1.33 -4.45
N TYR A 93 -6.49 -1.25 -3.59
CA TYR A 93 -6.37 -0.26 -2.53
C TYR A 93 -5.05 0.47 -2.69
N SER A 94 -5.01 1.72 -2.28
CA SER A 94 -3.77 2.49 -2.18
C SER A 94 -3.47 2.80 -0.72
N LEU A 95 -2.29 2.43 -0.27
CA LEU A 95 -1.79 2.76 1.07
C LEU A 95 -1.03 4.08 0.96
N CYS A 96 -1.64 5.14 1.48
CA CYS A 96 -1.26 6.52 1.19
C CYS A 96 -0.78 7.26 2.42
N PRO A 97 0.05 8.32 2.24
CA PRO A 97 0.26 9.25 3.32
C PRO A 97 -1.03 10.03 3.59
N ALA A 98 -1.35 10.26 4.86
CA ALA A 98 -2.52 11.03 5.25
C ALA A 98 -2.32 12.53 5.01
N LYS A 99 -1.07 12.97 4.97
CA LYS A 99 -0.67 14.35 4.67
C LYS A 99 0.71 14.33 4.03
N ASN A 100 1.13 15.44 3.44
CA ASN A 100 2.47 15.56 2.88
C ASN A 100 3.51 15.29 3.97
N MET A 101 4.54 14.53 3.64
CA MET A 101 5.60 14.19 4.59
C MET A 101 6.90 13.83 3.86
N PRO A 102 8.06 13.95 4.54
CA PRO A 102 9.32 13.49 3.95
C PRO A 102 9.26 12.00 3.60
N VAL A 103 9.97 11.61 2.54
CA VAL A 103 10.06 10.20 2.12
C VAL A 103 10.50 9.30 3.28
N SER A 104 11.50 9.75 4.06
CA SER A 104 12.00 8.98 5.21
C SER A 104 10.91 8.69 6.24
N LYS A 105 10.02 9.64 6.48
CA LYS A 105 8.89 9.46 7.39
C LYS A 105 7.90 8.43 6.83
N PHE A 106 7.58 8.54 5.53
CA PHE A 106 6.67 7.61 4.88
C PHE A 106 7.21 6.18 4.92
N VAL A 107 8.48 5.99 4.58
CA VAL A 107 9.14 4.68 4.65
C VAL A 107 9.10 4.13 6.07
N SER A 108 9.36 4.94 7.07
CA SER A 108 9.31 4.53 8.48
C SER A 108 7.92 4.03 8.86
N LEU A 109 6.86 4.72 8.42
CA LEU A 109 5.48 4.29 8.65
C LEU A 109 5.16 2.99 7.92
N LEU A 110 5.68 2.82 6.70
CA LEU A 110 5.51 1.56 5.96
C LEU A 110 6.22 0.40 6.66
N GLU A 111 7.36 0.64 7.31
CA GLU A 111 8.04 -0.39 8.09
C GLU A 111 7.17 -0.87 9.25
N ASP A 112 6.39 0.00 9.87
CA ASP A 112 5.45 -0.39 10.91
C ASP A 112 4.35 -1.31 10.35
N VAL A 113 3.87 -1.03 9.15
CA VAL A 113 2.89 -1.91 8.47
C VAL A 113 3.53 -3.22 8.08
N LEU A 114 4.81 -3.19 7.68
CA LEU A 114 5.56 -4.38 7.29
C LEU A 114 5.56 -5.45 8.39
N MET A 115 5.59 -5.05 9.64
CA MET A 115 5.55 -5.97 10.79
C MET A 115 4.27 -6.78 10.86
N HIS A 116 3.21 -6.34 10.20
CA HIS A 116 1.92 -7.04 10.15
C HIS A 116 1.76 -7.88 8.88
N CYS A 117 2.75 -7.87 8.01
CA CYS A 117 2.71 -8.65 6.77
C CYS A 117 3.19 -10.08 7.03
N LYS A 118 2.46 -11.04 6.46
CA LYS A 118 2.80 -12.45 6.59
C LYS A 118 2.87 -13.07 5.20
N LYS A 119 3.95 -13.80 4.92
CA LYS A 119 4.09 -14.52 3.66
C LYS A 119 3.02 -15.60 3.57
N SER A 120 2.33 -15.66 2.46
CA SER A 120 1.17 -16.54 2.26
C SER A 120 1.46 -17.63 1.22
N PHE A 121 1.46 -17.28 -0.06
CA PHE A 121 1.65 -18.26 -1.13
C PHE A 121 2.30 -17.61 -2.35
N LYS A 122 2.71 -18.47 -3.30
CA LYS A 122 3.28 -17.99 -4.56
C LYS A 122 2.21 -18.00 -5.64
N LYS A 123 1.99 -16.83 -6.25
CA LYS A 123 0.98 -16.64 -7.28
C LYS A 123 1.61 -16.73 -8.66
N LYS A 124 0.92 -17.39 -9.57
CA LYS A 124 1.25 -17.39 -11.00
C LYS A 124 0.27 -16.47 -11.73
N ALA A 125 0.79 -15.72 -12.69
CA ALA A 125 -0.03 -14.83 -13.50
C ALA A 125 -0.99 -15.62 -14.38
#